data_3aec3c301d41368822de6592194732e1
#
_entry.id   3aec3c301d41368822de6592194732e1
#
_cell.length_a   1.000
_cell.length_b   1.000
_cell.length_c   1.000
_cell.angle_alpha   90.00
_cell.angle_beta   90.00
_cell.angle_gamma   90.00
#
_symmetry.space_group_name_H-M   'P 1'
#
loop_
_entity.id
_entity.type
_entity.pdbx_description
1 polymer ?
#
loop_
_entity_poly.entity_id
_entity_poly.type
_entity_poly.pdbx_seq_one_letter_code
_entity_poly.pdbx_strand_id
1 'polypeptide(L)'
;MVLAVLAGVLIAALGIGGVVYYLAHTGRLPMQAATVRKAEAVVPVTTHAMVLEPLLVNLADAGGESYLRVALTLRIADVAEKKGAKAKDEKGGSDDAVAAVRDTVLTVLGRQTADGLLAADGKDHLKSALNLALAEHNKDLKVTDIFFTDFLVQR
;
A
#
# COMPACT_ATOMS: atom_id res chain seq x y z
N MET A 1 20.71 14.41 -65.55
CA MET A 1 20.38 14.67 -64.14
C MET A 1 19.50 13.57 -63.51
N VAL A 2 18.45 13.11 -64.17
CA VAL A 2 17.53 12.08 -63.62
C VAL A 2 18.25 10.76 -63.29
N LEU A 3 19.21 10.33 -64.11
CA LEU A 3 19.98 9.09 -63.92
C LEU A 3 20.84 9.12 -62.63
N ALA A 4 21.41 10.28 -62.31
CA ALA A 4 22.23 10.45 -61.09
C ALA A 4 21.41 10.43 -59.82
N VAL A 5 20.17 10.96 -59.84
CA VAL A 5 19.26 10.93 -58.72
C VAL A 5 18.73 9.51 -58.47
N LEU A 6 18.43 8.76 -59.52
CA LEU A 6 18.02 7.35 -59.41
C LEU A 6 19.13 6.46 -58.83
N ALA A 7 20.39 6.67 -59.26
CA ALA A 7 21.52 5.95 -58.73
C ALA A 7 21.75 6.26 -57.24
N GLY A 8 21.60 7.51 -56.80
CA GLY A 8 21.68 7.92 -55.40
C GLY A 8 20.62 7.28 -54.50
N VAL A 9 19.37 7.23 -54.95
CA VAL A 9 18.28 6.60 -54.21
C VAL A 9 18.51 5.08 -54.05
N LEU A 10 19.03 4.43 -55.09
CA LEU A 10 19.26 3.00 -55.09
C LEU A 10 20.40 2.61 -54.10
N ILE A 11 21.48 3.44 -54.05
CA ILE A 11 22.58 3.24 -53.08
C ILE A 11 22.07 3.46 -51.64
N ALA A 12 21.26 4.49 -51.40
CA ALA A 12 20.70 4.75 -50.08
C ALA A 12 19.77 3.61 -49.61
N ALA A 13 18.95 3.07 -50.51
CA ALA A 13 18.04 1.94 -50.18
C ALA A 13 18.82 0.65 -49.85
N LEU A 14 19.90 0.36 -50.56
CA LEU A 14 20.77 -0.78 -50.30
C LEU A 14 21.55 -0.61 -49.02
N GLY A 15 22.01 0.61 -48.67
CA GLY A 15 22.69 0.91 -47.43
C GLY A 15 21.78 0.71 -46.18
N ILE A 16 20.58 1.24 -46.22
CA ILE A 16 19.61 1.09 -45.10
C ILE A 16 19.16 -0.35 -44.95
N GLY A 17 18.84 -1.02 -46.11
CA GLY A 17 18.43 -2.43 -46.09
C GLY A 17 19.53 -3.36 -45.56
N GLY A 18 20.80 -3.11 -45.92
CA GLY A 18 21.96 -3.87 -45.44
C GLY A 18 22.18 -3.72 -43.94
N VAL A 19 22.07 -2.51 -43.41
CA VAL A 19 22.22 -2.25 -41.96
C VAL A 19 21.10 -2.92 -41.16
N VAL A 20 19.85 -2.81 -41.61
CA VAL A 20 18.71 -3.46 -40.93
C VAL A 20 18.86 -4.99 -40.98
N TYR A 21 19.24 -5.56 -42.15
CA TYR A 21 19.48 -6.99 -42.27
C TYR A 21 20.62 -7.47 -41.35
N TYR A 22 21.72 -6.74 -41.32
CA TYR A 22 22.88 -7.05 -40.44
C TYR A 22 22.50 -6.98 -38.95
N LEU A 23 21.78 -5.95 -38.53
CA LEU A 23 21.29 -5.81 -37.16
C LEU A 23 20.28 -6.90 -36.79
N ALA A 24 19.40 -7.30 -37.71
CA ALA A 24 18.48 -8.40 -37.51
C ALA A 24 19.19 -9.74 -37.37
N HIS A 25 20.23 -9.97 -38.19
CA HIS A 25 20.96 -11.25 -38.17
C HIS A 25 21.94 -11.37 -36.98
N THR A 26 22.47 -10.27 -36.49
CA THR A 26 23.37 -10.24 -35.31
C THR A 26 22.62 -10.13 -33.97
N GLY A 27 21.31 -10.10 -33.96
CA GLY A 27 20.46 -9.98 -32.75
C GLY A 27 20.66 -8.67 -31.98
N ARG A 28 21.27 -7.64 -32.61
CA ARG A 28 21.55 -6.33 -32.03
C ARG A 28 20.56 -5.26 -32.44
N LEU A 29 19.37 -5.64 -32.88
CA LEU A 29 18.28 -4.67 -32.94
C LEU A 29 18.01 -4.24 -31.50
N PRO A 30 18.03 -2.93 -31.18
CA PRO A 30 17.39 -2.43 -29.99
C PRO A 30 15.88 -2.50 -30.23
N MET A 31 15.33 -3.72 -30.35
CA MET A 31 13.95 -3.88 -30.02
C MET A 31 13.89 -3.49 -28.54
N GLN A 32 13.40 -2.28 -28.29
CA GLN A 32 12.69 -2.07 -27.05
C GLN A 32 11.63 -3.18 -27.04
N ALA A 33 12.02 -4.34 -26.52
CA ALA A 33 11.07 -5.23 -25.96
C ALA A 33 10.31 -4.30 -25.00
N ALA A 34 9.13 -3.83 -25.43
CA ALA A 34 8.10 -3.51 -24.50
C ALA A 34 8.10 -4.75 -23.61
N THR A 35 8.81 -4.65 -22.49
CA THR A 35 8.64 -5.58 -21.40
C THR A 35 7.17 -5.45 -21.08
N VAL A 36 6.37 -6.27 -21.74
CA VAL A 36 5.14 -6.74 -21.15
C VAL A 36 5.65 -7.26 -19.82
N ARG A 37 5.64 -6.40 -18.80
CA ARG A 37 5.70 -6.83 -17.42
C ARG A 37 4.61 -7.86 -17.40
N LYS A 38 5.04 -9.12 -17.47
CA LYS A 38 4.19 -10.25 -17.14
C LYS A 38 3.57 -9.78 -15.85
N ALA A 39 2.31 -9.36 -15.92
CA ALA A 39 1.56 -8.99 -14.75
C ALA A 39 1.73 -10.22 -13.88
N GLU A 40 2.64 -10.10 -12.92
CA GLU A 40 2.84 -11.10 -11.89
C GLU A 40 1.43 -11.28 -11.39
N ALA A 41 0.88 -12.46 -11.59
CA ALA A 41 -0.50 -12.73 -11.25
C ALA A 41 -0.62 -12.31 -9.79
N VAL A 42 -1.23 -11.13 -9.57
CA VAL A 42 -1.53 -10.64 -8.23
C VAL A 42 -2.42 -11.71 -7.67
N VAL A 43 -1.82 -12.62 -6.90
CA VAL A 43 -2.59 -13.61 -6.15
C VAL A 43 -3.59 -12.76 -5.38
N PRO A 44 -4.90 -12.94 -5.60
CA PRO A 44 -5.88 -12.13 -4.91
C PRO A 44 -5.65 -12.35 -3.42
N VAL A 45 -5.07 -11.35 -2.75
CA VAL A 45 -4.90 -11.37 -1.31
C VAL A 45 -6.30 -11.21 -0.75
N THR A 46 -6.88 -12.30 -0.25
CA THR A 46 -8.11 -12.25 0.50
C THR A 46 -7.89 -11.34 1.70
N THR A 47 -8.83 -10.46 1.97
CA THR A 47 -8.76 -9.53 3.11
C THR A 47 -10.08 -9.59 3.87
N HIS A 48 -10.02 -9.44 5.18
CA HIS A 48 -11.20 -9.25 6.01
C HIS A 48 -11.16 -7.92 6.75
N ALA A 49 -12.30 -7.47 7.24
CA ALA A 49 -12.42 -6.24 8.02
C ALA A 49 -12.47 -6.56 9.50
N MET A 50 -11.61 -5.91 10.30
CA MET A 50 -11.69 -5.87 11.75
C MET A 50 -12.27 -4.51 12.16
N VAL A 51 -13.47 -4.51 12.71
CA VAL A 51 -14.15 -3.29 13.18
C VAL A 51 -13.80 -3.11 14.66
N LEU A 52 -13.23 -1.95 15.00
CA LEU A 52 -13.02 -1.55 16.39
C LEU A 52 -14.22 -0.71 16.85
N GLU A 53 -14.69 -1.00 18.04
CA GLU A 53 -15.69 -0.15 18.71
C GLU A 53 -15.16 1.28 18.87
N PRO A 54 -16.06 2.29 18.88
CA PRO A 54 -15.67 3.68 19.08
C PRO A 54 -14.80 3.87 20.31
N LEU A 55 -13.70 4.60 20.14
CA LEU A 55 -12.76 4.96 21.20
C LEU A 55 -12.95 6.43 21.56
N LEU A 56 -12.91 6.73 22.84
CA LEU A 56 -12.81 8.08 23.38
C LEU A 56 -11.47 8.20 24.12
N VAL A 57 -10.62 9.14 23.67
CA VAL A 57 -9.25 9.26 24.15
C VAL A 57 -8.93 10.72 24.48
N ASN A 58 -8.29 10.94 25.63
CA ASN A 58 -7.70 12.23 25.94
C ASN A 58 -6.48 12.48 25.05
N LEU A 59 -6.37 13.67 24.48
CA LEU A 59 -5.24 14.07 23.66
C LEU A 59 -4.11 14.64 24.51
N ALA A 60 -2.90 14.71 23.95
CA ALA A 60 -1.69 15.19 24.63
C ALA A 60 -1.58 16.73 24.67
N ASP A 61 -2.70 17.44 24.58
CA ASP A 61 -2.71 18.91 24.68
C ASP A 61 -2.41 19.37 26.12
N ALA A 62 -1.70 20.48 26.25
CA ALA A 62 -1.20 20.99 27.53
C ALA A 62 -2.30 21.29 28.56
N GLY A 63 -3.54 21.52 28.14
CA GLY A 63 -4.69 21.77 29.02
C GLY A 63 -5.38 20.49 29.51
N GLY A 64 -5.15 19.34 28.86
CA GLY A 64 -5.81 18.07 29.19
C GLY A 64 -7.33 18.05 28.93
N GLU A 65 -7.86 19.07 28.25
CA GLU A 65 -9.31 19.21 28.00
C GLU A 65 -9.73 18.71 26.62
N SER A 66 -8.76 18.35 25.76
CA SER A 66 -9.04 17.90 24.40
C SER A 66 -9.28 16.40 24.32
N TYR A 67 -10.31 16.02 23.58
CA TYR A 67 -10.72 14.62 23.38
C TYR A 67 -10.87 14.28 21.92
N LEU A 68 -10.47 13.08 21.57
CA LEU A 68 -10.77 12.46 20.28
C LEU A 68 -11.77 11.32 20.46
N ARG A 69 -12.90 11.41 19.77
CA ARG A 69 -13.77 10.26 19.53
C ARG A 69 -13.51 9.75 18.12
N VAL A 70 -13.18 8.47 18.00
CA VAL A 70 -12.85 7.86 16.73
C VAL A 70 -13.40 6.43 16.65
N ALA A 71 -13.94 6.06 15.52
CA ALA A 71 -14.23 4.67 15.16
C ALA A 71 -13.37 4.27 13.97
N LEU A 72 -12.82 3.05 14.02
CA LEU A 72 -11.84 2.54 13.07
C LEU A 72 -12.28 1.19 12.51
N THR A 73 -12.02 1.00 11.23
CA THR A 73 -12.08 -0.32 10.59
C THR A 73 -10.72 -0.59 9.95
N LEU A 74 -10.10 -1.71 10.33
CA LEU A 74 -8.85 -2.18 9.76
C LEU A 74 -9.13 -3.21 8.67
N ARG A 75 -8.46 -3.09 7.54
CA ARG A 75 -8.43 -4.14 6.52
C ARG A 75 -7.19 -4.99 6.75
N ILE A 76 -7.38 -6.27 6.99
CA ILE A 76 -6.33 -7.22 7.31
C ILE A 76 -6.20 -8.21 6.17
N ALA A 77 -4.97 -8.44 5.68
CA ALA A 77 -4.71 -9.46 4.70
C ALA A 77 -4.74 -10.84 5.35
N ASP A 78 -5.51 -11.74 4.76
CA ASP A 78 -5.45 -13.15 5.13
C ASP A 78 -4.12 -13.70 4.62
N VAL A 79 -3.19 -13.93 5.52
CA VAL A 79 -1.98 -14.67 5.19
C VAL A 79 -2.44 -16.09 4.89
N ALA A 80 -2.21 -16.56 3.66
CA ALA A 80 -2.51 -17.94 3.30
C ALA A 80 -1.76 -18.85 4.27
N GLU A 81 -2.44 -19.30 5.32
CA GLU A 81 -1.89 -20.20 6.30
C GLU A 81 -1.45 -21.48 5.58
N LYS A 82 -0.22 -21.90 5.86
CA LYS A 82 0.25 -23.24 5.52
C LYS A 82 -0.78 -24.23 6.05
N LYS A 83 -1.47 -24.91 5.13
CA LYS A 83 -2.40 -26.00 5.45
C LYS A 83 -1.73 -26.95 6.45
N GLY A 84 -2.14 -26.90 7.70
CA GLY A 84 -1.61 -27.83 8.70
C GLY A 84 -1.83 -27.50 10.18
N ALA A 85 -2.26 -26.30 10.54
CA ALA A 85 -2.62 -25.99 11.93
C ALA A 85 -4.12 -26.21 12.12
N LYS A 86 -4.46 -27.19 12.97
CA LYS A 86 -5.84 -27.49 13.41
C LYS A 86 -6.52 -26.20 13.89
N ALA A 87 -7.75 -26.00 13.43
CA ALA A 87 -8.69 -25.06 14.01
C ALA A 87 -8.69 -25.21 15.53
N LYS A 88 -8.00 -24.31 16.20
CA LYS A 88 -8.06 -24.13 17.64
C LYS A 88 -9.01 -22.96 17.86
N ASP A 89 -10.14 -23.27 18.47
CA ASP A 89 -11.19 -22.39 19.00
C ASP A 89 -11.11 -20.91 18.55
N GLU A 90 -11.81 -20.59 17.47
CA GLU A 90 -11.79 -19.27 16.79
C GLU A 90 -12.30 -18.10 17.64
N LYS A 91 -12.84 -18.34 18.85
CA LYS A 91 -13.40 -17.27 19.70
C LYS A 91 -12.39 -16.61 20.62
N GLY A 92 -11.43 -17.33 21.19
CA GLY A 92 -10.47 -16.76 22.14
C GLY A 92 -9.34 -15.99 21.46
N GLY A 93 -8.84 -16.47 20.30
CA GLY A 93 -7.73 -15.83 19.60
C GLY A 93 -8.08 -14.54 18.88
N SER A 94 -9.34 -14.37 18.48
CA SER A 94 -9.78 -13.11 17.83
C SER A 94 -9.95 -11.99 18.85
N ASP A 95 -10.44 -12.28 20.07
CA ASP A 95 -10.67 -11.29 21.10
C ASP A 95 -9.35 -10.74 21.66
N ASP A 96 -8.35 -11.59 21.85
CA ASP A 96 -7.01 -11.18 22.27
C ASP A 96 -6.31 -10.32 21.20
N ALA A 97 -6.45 -10.67 19.92
CA ALA A 97 -5.90 -9.89 18.82
C ALA A 97 -6.58 -8.51 18.73
N VAL A 98 -7.90 -8.45 18.90
CA VAL A 98 -8.66 -7.18 18.94
C VAL A 98 -8.22 -6.33 20.12
N ALA A 99 -8.02 -6.93 21.31
CA ALA A 99 -7.56 -6.23 22.50
C ALA A 99 -6.14 -5.65 22.30
N ALA A 100 -5.22 -6.42 21.74
CA ALA A 100 -3.85 -5.98 21.45
C ALA A 100 -3.82 -4.84 20.42
N VAL A 101 -4.61 -4.94 19.37
CA VAL A 101 -4.77 -3.86 18.37
C VAL A 101 -5.35 -2.61 19.02
N ARG A 102 -6.37 -2.76 19.86
CA ARG A 102 -7.01 -1.64 20.56
C ARG A 102 -6.03 -0.92 21.48
N ASP A 103 -5.20 -1.64 22.23
CA ASP A 103 -4.16 -1.09 23.09
C ASP A 103 -3.11 -0.29 22.29
N THR A 104 -2.63 -0.84 21.18
CA THR A 104 -1.71 -0.15 20.27
C THR A 104 -2.33 1.14 19.73
N VAL A 105 -3.58 1.08 19.28
CA VAL A 105 -4.32 2.25 18.76
C VAL A 105 -4.46 3.32 19.84
N LEU A 106 -4.89 2.96 21.05
CA LEU A 106 -5.03 3.88 22.18
C LEU A 106 -3.70 4.58 22.52
N THR A 107 -2.59 3.83 22.50
CA THR A 107 -1.26 4.36 22.74
C THR A 107 -0.86 5.43 21.72
N VAL A 108 -1.14 5.18 20.43
CA VAL A 108 -0.85 6.15 19.36
C VAL A 108 -1.75 7.37 19.46
N LEU A 109 -3.05 7.18 19.70
CA LEU A 109 -4.03 8.27 19.80
C LEU A 109 -3.74 9.19 20.98
N GLY A 110 -3.39 8.64 22.15
CA GLY A 110 -3.07 9.42 23.36
C GLY A 110 -1.81 10.29 23.24
N ARG A 111 -1.01 10.12 22.20
CA ARG A 111 0.16 10.97 21.89
C ARG A 111 -0.16 12.10 20.90
N GLN A 112 -1.37 12.13 20.34
CA GLN A 112 -1.77 13.16 19.37
C GLN A 112 -2.24 14.42 20.07
N THR A 113 -2.15 15.55 19.39
CA THR A 113 -2.72 16.82 19.81
C THR A 113 -3.92 17.20 18.94
N ALA A 114 -4.84 18.00 19.49
CA ALA A 114 -6.00 18.48 18.74
C ALA A 114 -5.59 19.27 17.50
N ASP A 115 -4.58 20.14 17.63
CA ASP A 115 -4.06 20.93 16.50
C ASP A 115 -3.48 20.04 15.39
N GLY A 116 -2.70 19.02 15.76
CA GLY A 116 -2.13 18.05 14.82
C GLY A 116 -3.21 17.28 14.08
N LEU A 117 -4.26 16.84 14.77
CA LEU A 117 -5.37 16.08 14.15
C LEU A 117 -6.28 16.93 13.27
N LEU A 118 -6.42 18.22 13.56
CA LEU A 118 -7.22 19.17 12.78
C LEU A 118 -6.46 19.81 11.62
N ALA A 119 -5.14 19.61 11.52
CA ALA A 119 -4.34 20.02 10.37
C ALA A 119 -4.86 19.35 9.08
N ALA A 120 -4.62 19.98 7.93
CA ALA A 120 -5.10 19.49 6.64
C ALA A 120 -4.65 18.06 6.32
N ASP A 121 -3.45 17.68 6.74
CA ASP A 121 -2.80 16.36 6.59
C ASP A 121 -2.87 15.51 7.88
N GLY A 122 -3.52 16.01 8.94
CA GLY A 122 -3.55 15.36 10.25
C GLY A 122 -4.07 13.92 10.23
N LYS A 123 -5.09 13.62 9.44
CA LYS A 123 -5.62 12.25 9.28
C LYS A 123 -4.63 11.32 8.57
N ASP A 124 -3.88 11.82 7.59
CA ASP A 124 -2.91 11.02 6.85
C ASP A 124 -1.68 10.73 7.71
N HIS A 125 -1.23 11.70 8.50
CA HIS A 125 -0.20 11.50 9.51
C HIS A 125 -0.63 10.48 10.56
N LEU A 126 -1.86 10.58 11.07
CA LEU A 126 -2.40 9.61 12.02
C LEU A 126 -2.46 8.20 11.43
N LYS A 127 -2.95 8.04 10.18
CA LYS A 127 -2.94 6.75 9.48
C LYS A 127 -1.54 6.15 9.40
N SER A 128 -0.56 6.97 9.05
CA SER A 128 0.83 6.55 8.92
C SER A 128 1.41 6.10 10.27
N ALA A 129 1.13 6.85 11.34
CA ALA A 129 1.56 6.51 12.69
C ALA A 129 0.91 5.21 13.18
N LEU A 130 -0.38 5.03 12.94
CA LEU A 130 -1.11 3.79 13.28
C LEU A 130 -0.57 2.59 12.50
N ASN A 131 -0.35 2.73 11.19
CA ASN A 131 0.21 1.65 10.37
C ASN A 131 1.58 1.21 10.88
N LEU A 132 2.45 2.16 11.21
CA LEU A 132 3.78 1.87 11.75
C LEU A 132 3.69 1.13 13.09
N ALA A 133 2.90 1.64 14.03
CA ALA A 133 2.75 1.03 15.35
C ALA A 133 2.12 -0.37 15.28
N LEU A 134 1.10 -0.56 14.44
CA LEU A 134 0.47 -1.86 14.26
C LEU A 134 1.43 -2.87 13.62
N ALA A 135 2.25 -2.45 12.65
CA ALA A 135 3.26 -3.32 12.05
C ALA A 135 4.37 -3.72 13.05
N GLU A 136 4.68 -2.86 14.01
CA GLU A 136 5.70 -3.11 15.03
C GLU A 136 5.20 -4.01 16.17
N HIS A 137 4.00 -3.72 16.68
CA HIS A 137 3.47 -4.37 17.89
C HIS A 137 2.54 -5.56 17.59
N ASN A 138 1.89 -5.59 16.43
CA ASN A 138 0.93 -6.61 16.04
C ASN A 138 1.40 -7.38 14.80
N LYS A 139 2.59 -7.97 14.86
CA LYS A 139 3.29 -8.61 13.72
C LYS A 139 2.53 -9.74 13.05
N ASP A 140 1.64 -10.40 13.78
CA ASP A 140 0.81 -11.48 13.27
C ASP A 140 -0.36 -10.97 12.41
N LEU A 141 -0.66 -9.66 12.48
CA LEU A 141 -1.72 -9.02 11.73
C LEU A 141 -1.12 -8.17 10.60
N LYS A 142 -1.40 -8.55 9.35
CA LYS A 142 -0.99 -7.76 8.20
C LYS A 142 -2.05 -6.73 7.86
N VAL A 143 -2.02 -5.58 8.51
CA VAL A 143 -2.91 -4.46 8.21
C VAL A 143 -2.54 -3.88 6.84
N THR A 144 -3.51 -3.82 5.92
CA THR A 144 -3.34 -3.29 4.55
C THR A 144 -3.90 -1.89 4.42
N ASP A 145 -4.92 -1.55 5.22
CA ASP A 145 -5.53 -0.23 5.20
C ASP A 145 -6.24 0.09 6.53
N ILE A 146 -6.44 1.38 6.81
CA ILE A 146 -7.14 1.90 7.99
C ILE A 146 -8.21 2.88 7.52
N PHE A 147 -9.45 2.67 7.95
CA PHE A 147 -10.57 3.54 7.66
C PHE A 147 -11.09 4.18 8.94
N PHE A 148 -11.20 5.51 8.95
CA PHE A 148 -11.93 6.24 9.99
C PHE A 148 -13.40 6.30 9.62
N THR A 149 -14.25 5.66 10.41
CA THR A 149 -15.72 5.65 10.22
C THR A 149 -16.43 6.71 11.06
N ASP A 150 -15.79 7.15 12.13
CA ASP A 150 -16.17 8.33 12.93
C ASP A 150 -14.90 9.07 13.36
N PHE A 151 -14.90 10.41 13.37
CA PHE A 151 -13.74 11.21 13.74
C PHE A 151 -14.18 12.58 14.24
N LEU A 152 -14.19 12.76 15.55
CA LEU A 152 -14.59 14.01 16.21
C LEU A 152 -13.53 14.42 17.22
N VAL A 153 -12.96 15.61 17.01
CA VAL A 153 -12.04 16.27 17.96
C VAL A 153 -12.81 17.34 18.72
N GLN A 154 -12.75 17.32 20.04
CA GLN A 154 -13.27 18.35 20.94
C GLN A 154 -12.10 18.99 21.70
N ARG A 155 -12.23 20.28 21.93
CA ARG A 155 -11.29 21.12 22.69
C ARG A 155 -11.98 21.70 23.90
#